data_995fa8a9c42fb16e8ac7f22ffb1a2dda
#
_entry.id   995fa8a9c42fb16e8ac7f22ffb1a2dda
#
_cell.length_a   1.000
_cell.length_b   1.000
_cell.length_c   1.000
_cell.angle_alpha   90.00
_cell.angle_beta   90.00
_cell.angle_gamma   90.00
#
_symmetry.space_group_name_H-M   'P 1'
#
loop_
_entity.id
_entity.type
_entity.pdbx_description
1 polymer ?
#
loop_
_entity_poly.entity_id
_entity_poly.type
_entity_poly.pdbx_seq_one_letter_code
_entity_poly.pdbx_strand_id
1 'polypeptide(L)'
;HYAPDTIWFSPTLEEPDAALLRYDPEETAFKKHQEITAALARKAAGEFMVAMPDNCGIIDALAALRGPENLLLDMIENPEFVHEACRKITEAWKTTQSRFFEILAENNQGGSSHSWMQLWCPKRHAQIQCDFSVMISPAMFEEFVLPEIEECAEFLDCITYHLDGQEQIRHLDLLLSVKKLDNIQWTPVAGQPRTSTFIKEFQKIQAAGKGLVLIPEKDEVPILMENLSHKGLHLIVNDVSSPQEAEDLLRLAEKLAH
;
A
#
# COMPACT_ATOMS: atom_id res chain seq x y z
N HIS A 1 -12.53 -17.11 -6.69
CA HIS A 1 -13.67 -17.40 -5.82
C HIS A 1 -14.02 -16.20 -4.94
N TYR A 2 -15.29 -15.81 -4.92
CA TYR A 2 -15.80 -14.75 -4.04
C TYR A 2 -16.20 -15.39 -2.70
N ALA A 3 -15.68 -14.81 -1.59
CA ALA A 3 -16.13 -15.07 -0.22
C ALA A 3 -16.80 -13.79 0.33
N PRO A 4 -17.55 -13.87 1.45
CA PRO A 4 -18.22 -12.68 2.00
C PRO A 4 -17.28 -11.50 2.27
N ASP A 5 -16.05 -11.79 2.68
CA ASP A 5 -15.10 -10.79 3.17
C ASP A 5 -13.85 -10.64 2.27
N THR A 6 -13.71 -11.46 1.23
CA THR A 6 -12.50 -11.44 0.38
C THR A 6 -12.71 -12.14 -0.97
N ILE A 7 -11.72 -11.97 -1.86
CA ILE A 7 -11.67 -12.63 -3.16
C ILE A 7 -10.41 -13.50 -3.20
N TRP A 8 -10.59 -14.77 -3.56
CA TRP A 8 -9.50 -15.70 -3.77
C TRP A 8 -9.26 -15.92 -5.25
N PHE A 9 -8.02 -15.79 -5.68
CA PHE A 9 -7.59 -16.10 -7.03
C PHE A 9 -7.15 -17.57 -7.10
N SER A 10 -7.54 -18.28 -8.17
CA SER A 10 -6.94 -19.57 -8.48
C SER A 10 -5.66 -19.31 -9.28
N PRO A 11 -4.52 -19.90 -8.90
CA PRO A 11 -3.31 -19.80 -9.70
C PRO A 11 -3.51 -20.24 -11.14
N THR A 12 -2.90 -19.52 -12.07
CA THR A 12 -3.01 -19.76 -13.50
C THR A 12 -1.66 -20.00 -14.18
N LEU A 13 -0.57 -19.68 -13.49
CA LEU A 13 0.80 -19.90 -13.95
C LEU A 13 1.32 -21.23 -13.39
N GLU A 14 1.12 -22.32 -14.15
CA GLU A 14 1.48 -23.67 -13.72
C GLU A 14 3.01 -23.90 -13.75
N GLU A 15 3.70 -23.34 -14.75
CA GLU A 15 5.14 -23.48 -14.93
C GLU A 15 5.88 -22.19 -14.57
N PRO A 16 7.12 -22.26 -14.02
CA PRO A 16 7.93 -21.10 -13.70
C PRO A 16 8.57 -20.50 -14.97
N ASP A 17 7.71 -20.04 -15.89
CA ASP A 17 8.13 -19.41 -17.14
C ASP A 17 7.55 -17.99 -17.26
N ALA A 18 8.40 -17.01 -17.10
CA ALA A 18 8.02 -15.61 -17.21
C ALA A 18 7.53 -15.22 -18.62
N ALA A 19 7.84 -16.00 -19.67
CA ALA A 19 7.34 -15.75 -21.02
C ALA A 19 5.81 -15.94 -21.13
N LEU A 20 5.22 -16.68 -20.21
CA LEU A 20 3.77 -16.88 -20.12
C LEU A 20 3.04 -15.65 -19.55
N LEU A 21 3.73 -14.78 -18.81
CA LEU A 21 3.15 -13.54 -18.29
C LEU A 21 2.98 -12.53 -19.43
N ARG A 22 1.74 -12.12 -19.64
CA ARG A 22 1.37 -11.14 -20.67
C ARG A 22 0.48 -10.06 -20.07
N TYR A 23 0.87 -8.81 -20.25
CA TYR A 23 0.00 -7.68 -20.00
C TYR A 23 -0.74 -7.33 -21.29
N ASP A 24 -2.07 -7.37 -21.26
CA ASP A 24 -2.92 -6.97 -22.37
C ASP A 24 -3.74 -5.72 -21.97
N PRO A 25 -3.39 -4.51 -22.48
CA PRO A 25 -4.15 -3.30 -22.20
C PRO A 25 -5.57 -3.32 -22.79
N GLU A 26 -5.84 -4.23 -23.71
CA GLU A 26 -7.15 -4.40 -24.36
C GLU A 26 -8.04 -5.43 -23.64
N GLU A 27 -7.54 -6.03 -22.56
CA GLU A 27 -8.29 -7.00 -21.77
C GLU A 27 -9.59 -6.39 -21.24
N THR A 28 -10.68 -7.14 -21.32
CA THR A 28 -12.04 -6.67 -21.05
C THR A 28 -12.23 -6.14 -19.63
N ALA A 29 -11.68 -6.82 -18.61
CA ALA A 29 -11.82 -6.40 -17.22
C ALA A 29 -11.07 -5.08 -16.97
N PHE A 30 -9.88 -4.93 -17.55
CA PHE A 30 -9.10 -3.69 -17.43
C PHE A 30 -9.79 -2.50 -18.11
N LYS A 31 -10.31 -2.68 -19.33
CA LYS A 31 -11.12 -1.66 -20.01
C LYS A 31 -12.35 -1.27 -19.21
N LYS A 32 -13.06 -2.26 -18.69
CA LYS A 32 -14.25 -2.02 -17.87
C LYS A 32 -13.94 -1.23 -16.60
N HIS A 33 -12.82 -1.54 -15.97
CA HIS A 33 -12.36 -0.79 -14.80
C HIS A 33 -12.06 0.68 -15.15
N GLN A 34 -11.36 0.94 -16.27
CA GLN A 34 -11.13 2.30 -16.76
C GLN A 34 -12.43 3.05 -17.06
N GLU A 35 -13.40 2.40 -17.73
CA GLU A 35 -14.72 2.99 -18.02
C GLU A 35 -15.47 3.38 -16.75
N ILE A 36 -15.49 2.50 -15.75
CA ILE A 36 -16.14 2.76 -14.46
C ILE A 36 -15.44 3.94 -13.75
N THR A 37 -14.12 3.93 -13.69
CA THR A 37 -13.33 5.00 -13.07
C THR A 37 -13.57 6.35 -13.75
N ALA A 38 -13.56 6.37 -15.08
CA ALA A 38 -13.85 7.58 -15.84
C ALA A 38 -15.31 8.07 -15.64
N ALA A 39 -16.26 7.15 -15.53
CA ALA A 39 -17.65 7.50 -15.24
C ALA A 39 -17.81 8.10 -13.83
N LEU A 40 -17.09 7.55 -12.84
CA LEU A 40 -17.07 8.08 -11.47
C LEU A 40 -16.44 9.48 -11.44
N ALA A 41 -15.30 9.69 -12.10
CA ALA A 41 -14.64 11.00 -12.18
C ALA A 41 -15.57 12.06 -12.81
N ARG A 42 -16.22 11.74 -13.92
CA ARG A 42 -17.21 12.65 -14.53
C ARG A 42 -18.40 12.95 -13.60
N LYS A 43 -18.87 11.96 -12.84
CA LYS A 43 -19.97 12.14 -11.88
C LYS A 43 -19.56 12.94 -10.65
N ALA A 44 -18.30 12.76 -10.21
CA ALA A 44 -17.74 13.52 -9.10
C ALA A 44 -17.60 15.01 -9.43
N ALA A 45 -17.28 15.35 -10.70
CA ALA A 45 -17.21 16.73 -11.22
C ALA A 45 -16.43 17.71 -10.30
N GLY A 46 -15.41 17.20 -9.59
CA GLY A 46 -14.63 17.98 -8.64
C GLY A 46 -15.26 18.18 -7.25
N GLU A 47 -16.48 17.68 -7.02
CA GLU A 47 -17.14 17.78 -5.70
C GLU A 47 -16.51 16.84 -4.67
N PHE A 48 -15.95 15.72 -5.12
CA PHE A 48 -15.19 14.78 -4.30
C PHE A 48 -14.08 14.10 -5.08
N MET A 49 -13.04 13.65 -4.38
CA MET A 49 -11.93 12.90 -4.97
C MET A 49 -12.38 11.47 -5.28
N VAL A 50 -11.96 10.96 -6.44
CA VAL A 50 -12.13 9.54 -6.79
C VAL A 50 -10.81 8.83 -6.53
N ALA A 51 -10.86 7.75 -5.77
CA ALA A 51 -9.66 7.03 -5.40
C ALA A 51 -8.99 6.35 -6.60
N MET A 52 -7.67 6.31 -6.58
CA MET A 52 -6.89 5.40 -7.42
C MET A 52 -7.30 3.96 -7.10
N PRO A 53 -7.33 3.06 -8.10
CA PRO A 53 -7.50 1.64 -7.83
C PRO A 53 -6.42 1.12 -6.88
N ASP A 54 -6.84 0.24 -5.98
CA ASP A 54 -5.92 -0.51 -5.15
C ASP A 54 -5.32 -1.65 -5.98
N ASN A 55 -4.09 -1.46 -6.41
CA ASN A 55 -3.32 -2.45 -7.14
C ASN A 55 -2.28 -3.03 -6.19
N CYS A 56 -2.46 -4.28 -5.81
CA CYS A 56 -1.58 -4.99 -4.87
C CYS A 56 -0.08 -4.90 -5.22
N GLY A 57 0.77 -5.37 -4.33
CA GLY A 57 2.21 -5.49 -4.53
C GLY A 57 2.59 -6.41 -5.70
N ILE A 58 3.79 -6.24 -6.20
CA ILE A 58 4.29 -6.99 -7.37
C ILE A 58 4.44 -8.48 -7.03
N ILE A 59 5.09 -8.79 -5.91
CA ILE A 59 5.20 -10.18 -5.41
C ILE A 59 3.83 -10.76 -5.07
N ASP A 60 2.91 -9.98 -4.51
CA ASP A 60 1.55 -10.43 -4.21
C ASP A 60 0.79 -10.81 -5.48
N ALA A 61 0.97 -10.03 -6.56
CA ALA A 61 0.42 -10.36 -7.87
C ALA A 61 1.04 -11.66 -8.44
N LEU A 62 2.35 -11.84 -8.29
CA LEU A 62 3.02 -13.08 -8.71
C LEU A 62 2.55 -14.27 -7.85
N ALA A 63 2.37 -14.08 -6.54
CA ALA A 63 1.84 -15.11 -5.64
C ALA A 63 0.41 -15.51 -6.01
N ALA A 64 -0.43 -14.55 -6.41
CA ALA A 64 -1.78 -14.83 -6.89
C ALA A 64 -1.79 -15.62 -8.21
N LEU A 65 -0.85 -15.36 -9.10
CA LEU A 65 -0.72 -16.04 -10.40
C LEU A 65 -0.09 -17.43 -10.28
N ARG A 66 0.97 -17.58 -9.48
CA ARG A 66 1.77 -18.80 -9.37
C ARG A 66 1.30 -19.75 -8.27
N GLY A 67 0.61 -19.22 -7.26
CA GLY A 67 0.34 -19.87 -5.99
C GLY A 67 1.47 -19.62 -4.98
N PRO A 68 1.12 -19.29 -3.72
CA PRO A 68 2.12 -18.90 -2.71
C PRO A 68 3.15 -20.01 -2.42
N GLU A 69 2.72 -21.27 -2.35
CA GLU A 69 3.62 -22.40 -2.09
C GLU A 69 4.64 -22.60 -3.23
N ASN A 70 4.18 -22.54 -4.49
CA ASN A 70 5.06 -22.65 -5.65
C ASN A 70 6.02 -21.46 -5.74
N LEU A 71 5.55 -20.25 -5.43
CA LEU A 71 6.42 -19.08 -5.44
C LEU A 71 7.53 -19.17 -4.39
N LEU A 72 7.24 -19.70 -3.18
CA LEU A 72 8.28 -19.94 -2.17
C LEU A 72 9.34 -20.93 -2.66
N LEU A 73 8.93 -21.97 -3.37
CA LEU A 73 9.88 -22.93 -3.98
C LEU A 73 10.67 -22.26 -5.10
N ASP A 74 10.01 -21.48 -5.97
CA ASP A 74 10.68 -20.79 -7.08
C ASP A 74 11.69 -19.75 -6.61
N MET A 75 11.47 -19.08 -5.48
CA MET A 75 12.46 -18.16 -4.88
C MET A 75 13.77 -18.89 -4.50
N ILE A 76 13.72 -20.21 -4.29
CA ILE A 76 14.90 -21.03 -3.95
C ILE A 76 15.46 -21.74 -5.19
N GLU A 77 14.60 -22.33 -6.00
CA GLU A 77 14.96 -23.23 -7.09
C GLU A 77 15.08 -22.52 -8.44
N ASN A 78 14.33 -21.43 -8.63
CA ASN A 78 14.19 -20.71 -9.90
C ASN A 78 14.26 -19.18 -9.72
N PRO A 79 15.26 -18.61 -9.01
CA PRO A 79 15.31 -17.17 -8.68
C PRO A 79 15.27 -16.26 -9.93
N GLU A 80 15.89 -16.67 -11.05
CA GLU A 80 15.86 -15.91 -12.30
C GLU A 80 14.43 -15.76 -12.85
N PHE A 81 13.60 -16.80 -12.70
CA PHE A 81 12.18 -16.71 -13.07
C PHE A 81 11.47 -15.65 -12.22
N VAL A 82 11.70 -15.65 -10.89
CA VAL A 82 11.07 -14.69 -9.98
C VAL A 82 11.46 -13.25 -10.34
N HIS A 83 12.75 -12.99 -10.56
CA HIS A 83 13.23 -11.67 -10.98
C HIS A 83 12.61 -11.21 -12.30
N GLU A 84 12.59 -12.09 -13.32
CA GLU A 84 12.01 -11.72 -14.62
C GLU A 84 10.49 -11.51 -14.55
N ALA A 85 9.79 -12.33 -13.75
CA ALA A 85 8.35 -12.19 -13.52
C ALA A 85 8.04 -10.87 -12.82
N CYS A 86 8.77 -10.53 -11.75
CA CYS A 86 8.63 -9.26 -11.03
C CYS A 86 8.86 -8.07 -11.96
N ARG A 87 9.92 -8.09 -12.76
CA ARG A 87 10.19 -7.02 -13.74
C ARG A 87 8.99 -6.81 -14.70
N LYS A 88 8.41 -7.87 -15.25
CA LYS A 88 7.25 -7.78 -16.15
C LYS A 88 6.00 -7.25 -15.44
N ILE A 89 5.75 -7.69 -14.21
CA ILE A 89 4.60 -7.24 -13.42
C ILE A 89 4.79 -5.76 -13.04
N THR A 90 6.00 -5.33 -12.68
CA THR A 90 6.32 -3.92 -12.38
C THR A 90 6.02 -3.02 -13.60
N GLU A 91 6.40 -3.42 -14.81
CA GLU A 91 6.11 -2.64 -16.03
C GLU A 91 4.58 -2.57 -16.30
N ALA A 92 3.86 -3.67 -16.10
CA ALA A 92 2.40 -3.68 -16.20
C ALA A 92 1.75 -2.79 -15.14
N TRP A 93 2.27 -2.82 -13.91
CA TRP A 93 1.83 -1.97 -12.81
C TRP A 93 2.04 -0.48 -13.12
N LYS A 94 3.22 -0.07 -13.57
CA LYS A 94 3.52 1.31 -13.99
C LYS A 94 2.58 1.80 -15.07
N THR A 95 2.32 0.95 -16.08
CA THR A 95 1.37 1.28 -17.16
C THR A 95 -0.03 1.48 -16.61
N THR A 96 -0.47 0.60 -15.73
CA THR A 96 -1.77 0.67 -15.07
C THR A 96 -1.90 1.94 -14.22
N GLN A 97 -0.92 2.23 -13.38
CA GLN A 97 -0.89 3.44 -12.56
C GLN A 97 -0.98 4.72 -13.43
N SER A 98 -0.21 4.79 -14.51
CA SER A 98 -0.25 5.94 -15.43
C SER A 98 -1.63 6.14 -16.02
N ARG A 99 -2.29 5.07 -16.47
CA ARG A 99 -3.62 5.16 -17.08
C ARG A 99 -4.69 5.65 -16.11
N PHE A 100 -4.73 5.14 -14.89
CA PHE A 100 -5.70 5.59 -13.89
C PHE A 100 -5.40 7.01 -13.40
N PHE A 101 -4.13 7.38 -13.25
CA PHE A 101 -3.75 8.74 -12.94
C PHE A 101 -4.23 9.72 -14.02
N GLU A 102 -4.02 9.43 -15.32
CA GLU A 102 -4.51 10.24 -16.44
C GLU A 102 -6.03 10.43 -16.39
N ILE A 103 -6.79 9.36 -16.09
CA ILE A 103 -8.25 9.39 -16.00
C ILE A 103 -8.72 10.29 -14.82
N LEU A 104 -8.00 10.30 -13.73
CA LEU A 104 -8.41 10.90 -12.47
C LEU A 104 -7.82 12.29 -12.23
N ALA A 105 -6.72 12.64 -12.89
CA ALA A 105 -5.93 13.85 -12.60
C ALA A 105 -6.77 15.12 -12.57
N GLU A 106 -7.65 15.34 -13.56
CA GLU A 106 -8.49 16.54 -13.63
C GLU A 106 -9.45 16.61 -12.43
N ASN A 107 -10.17 15.50 -12.14
CA ASN A 107 -11.11 15.45 -11.01
C ASN A 107 -10.38 15.59 -9.67
N ASN A 108 -9.18 15.06 -9.56
CA ASN A 108 -8.38 15.02 -8.33
C ASN A 108 -7.40 16.20 -8.22
N GLN A 109 -7.65 17.30 -8.91
CA GLN A 109 -6.85 18.54 -8.83
C GLN A 109 -5.35 18.33 -9.16
N GLY A 110 -5.08 17.46 -10.12
CA GLY A 110 -3.72 17.10 -10.53
C GLY A 110 -3.03 16.06 -9.65
N GLY A 111 -3.73 15.51 -8.68
CA GLY A 111 -3.18 14.58 -7.68
C GLY A 111 -3.76 13.18 -7.70
N SER A 112 -3.35 12.41 -6.74
CA SER A 112 -3.83 11.04 -6.45
C SER A 112 -4.54 10.97 -5.12
N SER A 113 -5.62 10.21 -5.03
CA SER A 113 -6.36 9.97 -3.79
C SER A 113 -6.45 8.46 -3.50
N HIS A 114 -6.33 8.09 -2.23
CA HIS A 114 -6.44 6.70 -1.76
C HIS A 114 -7.49 6.62 -0.66
N SER A 115 -8.60 5.92 -0.94
CA SER A 115 -9.81 5.97 -0.12
C SER A 115 -9.63 5.42 1.30
N TRP A 116 -9.10 4.21 1.44
CA TRP A 116 -8.98 3.57 2.76
C TRP A 116 -7.87 4.18 3.63
N MET A 117 -6.84 4.77 3.03
CA MET A 117 -5.82 5.57 3.74
C MET A 117 -6.25 7.03 3.95
N GLN A 118 -7.39 7.46 3.41
CA GLN A 118 -7.88 8.84 3.45
C GLN A 118 -6.80 9.87 3.10
N LEU A 119 -5.97 9.53 2.12
CA LEU A 119 -4.86 10.35 1.65
C LEU A 119 -5.18 10.99 0.31
N TRP A 120 -4.76 12.23 0.15
CA TRP A 120 -4.61 12.91 -1.12
C TRP A 120 -3.19 13.47 -1.23
N CYS A 121 -2.58 13.29 -2.38
CA CYS A 121 -1.27 13.82 -2.71
C CYS A 121 -1.39 14.67 -3.98
N PRO A 122 -0.83 15.91 -4.03
CA PRO A 122 -0.93 16.79 -5.22
C PRO A 122 -0.04 16.34 -6.39
N LYS A 123 0.36 15.08 -6.41
CA LYS A 123 1.25 14.46 -7.39
C LYS A 123 0.82 13.03 -7.64
N ARG A 124 1.59 12.32 -8.50
CA ARG A 124 1.41 10.87 -8.67
C ARG A 124 1.87 10.16 -7.39
N HIS A 125 0.94 9.55 -6.75
CA HIS A 125 1.16 8.75 -5.55
C HIS A 125 0.51 7.38 -5.72
N ALA A 126 1.17 6.36 -5.23
CA ALA A 126 0.56 5.05 -5.01
C ALA A 126 1.00 4.47 -3.66
N GLN A 127 0.20 3.56 -3.17
CA GLN A 127 0.66 2.62 -2.17
C GLN A 127 1.32 1.44 -2.85
N ILE A 128 2.27 0.85 -2.17
CA ILE A 128 2.86 -0.45 -2.48
C ILE A 128 2.85 -1.31 -1.23
N GLN A 129 2.85 -2.61 -1.42
CA GLN A 129 2.78 -3.58 -0.34
C GLN A 129 3.47 -4.89 -0.74
N CYS A 130 3.67 -5.76 0.23
CA CYS A 130 4.01 -7.15 0.02
C CYS A 130 3.47 -7.98 1.18
N ASP A 131 2.20 -8.41 1.08
CA ASP A 131 1.57 -9.24 2.12
C ASP A 131 2.22 -10.63 2.18
N PHE A 132 2.72 -11.10 1.04
CA PHE A 132 3.52 -12.32 0.95
C PHE A 132 4.78 -12.29 1.83
N SER A 133 5.27 -11.12 2.22
CA SER A 133 6.51 -10.94 2.98
C SER A 133 6.49 -11.58 4.37
N VAL A 134 5.30 -11.86 4.93
CA VAL A 134 5.16 -12.59 6.19
C VAL A 134 5.72 -14.03 6.12
N MET A 135 5.81 -14.58 4.91
CA MET A 135 6.28 -15.95 4.66
C MET A 135 7.77 -16.05 4.33
N ILE A 136 8.45 -14.93 4.10
CA ILE A 136 9.84 -14.90 3.65
C ILE A 136 10.79 -14.28 4.68
N SER A 137 12.08 -14.63 4.57
CA SER A 137 13.12 -14.07 5.42
C SER A 137 13.49 -12.64 5.00
N PRO A 138 14.16 -11.84 5.88
CA PRO A 138 14.69 -10.54 5.48
C PRO A 138 15.65 -10.61 4.29
N ALA A 139 16.45 -11.67 4.17
CA ALA A 139 17.34 -11.85 3.02
C ALA A 139 16.56 -12.05 1.70
N MET A 140 15.48 -12.83 1.73
CA MET A 140 14.62 -13.00 0.55
C MET A 140 13.85 -11.70 0.23
N PHE A 141 13.45 -10.95 1.27
CA PHE A 141 12.83 -9.63 1.07
C PHE A 141 13.81 -8.66 0.40
N GLU A 142 15.06 -8.61 0.85
CA GLU A 142 16.13 -7.81 0.26
C GLU A 142 16.39 -8.19 -1.21
N GLU A 143 16.37 -9.47 -1.53
CA GLU A 143 16.62 -9.97 -2.88
C GLU A 143 15.46 -9.75 -3.85
N PHE A 144 14.23 -10.06 -3.45
CA PHE A 144 13.08 -10.15 -4.38
C PHE A 144 12.09 -8.98 -4.25
N VAL A 145 11.96 -8.36 -3.07
CA VAL A 145 10.94 -7.34 -2.82
C VAL A 145 11.53 -5.93 -2.84
N LEU A 146 12.69 -5.73 -2.21
CA LEU A 146 13.30 -4.41 -2.10
C LEU A 146 13.56 -3.75 -3.47
N PRO A 147 14.07 -4.47 -4.50
CA PRO A 147 14.30 -3.86 -5.82
C PRO A 147 13.02 -3.35 -6.49
N GLU A 148 11.90 -4.05 -6.36
CA GLU A 148 10.62 -3.59 -6.91
C GLU A 148 10.08 -2.35 -6.20
N ILE A 149 10.26 -2.27 -4.86
CA ILE A 149 9.89 -1.09 -4.08
C ILE A 149 10.72 0.12 -4.54
N GLU A 150 12.02 -0.04 -4.72
CA GLU A 150 12.89 1.02 -5.22
C GLU A 150 12.50 1.47 -6.63
N GLU A 151 12.18 0.53 -7.50
CA GLU A 151 11.75 0.83 -8.89
C GLU A 151 10.40 1.55 -8.93
N CYS A 152 9.44 1.13 -8.10
CA CYS A 152 8.16 1.84 -7.96
C CYS A 152 8.35 3.24 -7.38
N ALA A 153 9.23 3.41 -6.40
CA ALA A 153 9.55 4.69 -5.79
C ALA A 153 10.23 5.65 -6.79
N GLU A 154 11.07 5.14 -7.70
CA GLU A 154 11.66 5.95 -8.77
C GLU A 154 10.62 6.40 -9.81
N PHE A 155 9.61 5.60 -10.06
CA PHE A 155 8.54 5.91 -11.02
C PHE A 155 7.53 6.94 -10.49
N LEU A 156 7.25 6.93 -9.19
CA LEU A 156 6.27 7.80 -8.55
C LEU A 156 6.91 9.11 -8.05
N ASP A 157 6.08 10.12 -7.82
CA ASP A 157 6.49 11.36 -7.16
C ASP A 157 6.44 11.26 -5.64
N CYS A 158 5.50 10.46 -5.13
CA CYS A 158 5.34 10.12 -3.71
C CYS A 158 4.91 8.67 -3.57
N ILE A 159 5.31 8.01 -2.50
CA ILE A 159 5.02 6.60 -2.28
C ILE A 159 4.77 6.29 -0.80
N THR A 160 3.77 5.45 -0.55
CA THR A 160 3.48 4.92 0.79
C THR A 160 3.59 3.40 0.77
N TYR A 161 4.37 2.83 1.68
CA TYR A 161 4.38 1.38 1.89
C TYR A 161 3.32 0.99 2.90
N HIS A 162 2.45 0.07 2.52
CA HIS A 162 1.49 -0.57 3.41
C HIS A 162 2.18 -1.72 4.15
N LEU A 163 2.33 -1.56 5.47
CA LEU A 163 2.94 -2.53 6.36
C LEU A 163 1.84 -3.22 7.17
N ASP A 164 1.54 -4.47 6.78
CA ASP A 164 0.41 -5.23 7.29
C ASP A 164 0.81 -6.13 8.48
N GLY A 165 0.68 -5.55 9.67
CA GLY A 165 0.83 -6.27 10.91
C GLY A 165 2.28 -6.52 11.38
N GLN A 166 2.35 -7.10 12.58
CA GLN A 166 3.62 -7.24 13.33
C GLN A 166 4.62 -8.18 12.66
N GLU A 167 4.16 -9.14 11.86
CA GLU A 167 5.04 -10.11 11.19
C GLU A 167 5.93 -9.45 10.14
N GLN A 168 5.50 -8.32 9.57
CA GLN A 168 6.28 -7.56 8.60
C GLN A 168 7.33 -6.64 9.23
N ILE A 169 7.29 -6.39 10.54
CA ILE A 169 8.26 -5.54 11.26
C ILE A 169 9.72 -6.01 11.03
N ARG A 170 9.93 -7.30 10.84
CA ARG A 170 11.26 -7.86 10.54
C ARG A 170 11.93 -7.25 9.30
N HIS A 171 11.14 -6.66 8.40
CA HIS A 171 11.60 -6.00 7.17
C HIS A 171 11.73 -4.47 7.30
N LEU A 172 11.37 -3.90 8.46
CA LEU A 172 11.30 -2.45 8.64
C LEU A 172 12.64 -1.76 8.32
N ASP A 173 13.77 -2.32 8.72
CA ASP A 173 15.07 -1.72 8.45
C ASP A 173 15.39 -1.63 6.95
N LEU A 174 15.00 -2.64 6.18
CA LEU A 174 15.13 -2.65 4.74
C LEU A 174 14.23 -1.59 4.11
N LEU A 175 12.97 -1.49 4.55
CA LEU A 175 12.04 -0.47 4.08
C LEU A 175 12.56 0.95 4.37
N LEU A 176 13.12 1.19 5.56
CA LEU A 176 13.67 2.49 5.94
C LEU A 176 14.92 2.86 5.14
N SER A 177 15.62 1.89 4.55
CA SER A 177 16.77 2.13 3.67
C SER A 177 16.38 2.71 2.30
N VAL A 178 15.14 2.52 1.86
CA VAL A 178 14.64 3.06 0.59
C VAL A 178 14.50 4.58 0.69
N LYS A 179 15.40 5.30 0.04
CA LYS A 179 15.50 6.77 0.15
C LYS A 179 14.24 7.50 -0.27
N LYS A 180 13.64 7.05 -1.37
CA LYS A 180 12.43 7.68 -1.95
C LYS A 180 11.11 7.19 -1.35
N LEU A 181 11.13 6.26 -0.41
CA LEU A 181 9.92 5.92 0.33
C LEU A 181 9.55 7.09 1.24
N ASP A 182 8.36 7.66 1.04
CA ASP A 182 7.94 8.85 1.78
C ASP A 182 7.26 8.49 3.10
N ASN A 183 6.37 7.49 3.06
CA ASN A 183 5.54 7.15 4.20
C ASN A 183 5.48 5.65 4.42
N ILE A 184 5.23 5.26 5.67
CA ILE A 184 4.80 3.91 6.03
C ILE A 184 3.40 4.01 6.64
N GLN A 185 2.47 3.22 6.10
CA GLN A 185 1.16 3.03 6.69
C GLN A 185 1.17 1.72 7.46
N TRP A 186 0.73 1.78 8.72
CA TRP A 186 0.57 0.62 9.59
C TRP A 186 -0.89 0.17 9.63
N THR A 187 -1.12 -1.12 9.39
CA THR A 187 -2.44 -1.73 9.55
C THR A 187 -2.48 -2.62 10.80
N PRO A 188 -3.40 -2.36 11.73
CA PRO A 188 -3.65 -3.27 12.82
C PRO A 188 -4.39 -4.51 12.30
N VAL A 189 -3.80 -5.69 12.52
CA VAL A 189 -4.40 -6.97 12.11
C VAL A 189 -5.22 -7.56 13.28
N ALA A 190 -6.36 -8.15 12.96
CA ALA A 190 -7.23 -8.76 13.96
C ALA A 190 -6.48 -9.84 14.78
N GLY A 191 -6.61 -9.77 16.12
CA GLY A 191 -5.93 -10.68 17.03
C GLY A 191 -4.48 -10.32 17.38
N GLN A 192 -3.92 -9.29 16.76
CA GLN A 192 -2.62 -8.73 17.13
C GLN A 192 -2.74 -7.65 18.20
N PRO A 193 -1.61 -7.25 18.84
CA PRO A 193 -1.59 -6.15 19.78
C PRO A 193 -2.08 -4.84 19.14
N ARG A 194 -2.62 -3.96 19.99
CA ARG A 194 -3.11 -2.64 19.58
C ARG A 194 -1.98 -1.77 19.00
N THR A 195 -2.35 -0.81 18.16
CA THR A 195 -1.44 0.10 17.46
C THR A 195 -0.44 0.78 18.41
N SER A 196 -0.88 1.25 19.55
CA SER A 196 -0.02 1.90 20.56
C SER A 196 1.06 1.00 21.17
N THR A 197 1.01 -0.31 20.96
CA THR A 197 2.06 -1.23 21.37
C THR A 197 3.36 -1.04 20.57
N PHE A 198 3.28 -0.52 19.35
CA PHE A 198 4.38 -0.42 18.39
C PHE A 198 5.02 0.98 18.33
N ILE A 199 4.90 1.77 19.40
CA ILE A 199 5.46 3.15 19.46
C ILE A 199 6.95 3.20 19.12
N LYS A 200 7.74 2.21 19.52
CA LYS A 200 9.18 2.17 19.22
C LYS A 200 9.45 2.05 17.73
N GLU A 201 8.70 1.23 17.05
CA GLU A 201 8.76 1.05 15.60
C GLU A 201 8.33 2.35 14.89
N PHE A 202 7.29 2.99 15.37
CA PHE A 202 6.81 4.27 14.82
C PHE A 202 7.81 5.42 15.04
N GLN A 203 8.43 5.49 16.22
CA GLN A 203 9.52 6.43 16.49
C GLN A 203 10.71 6.19 15.57
N LYS A 204 11.04 4.92 15.27
CA LYS A 204 12.09 4.55 14.32
C LYS A 204 11.76 5.03 12.89
N ILE A 205 10.50 4.88 12.45
CA ILE A 205 10.02 5.38 11.16
C ILE A 205 10.19 6.90 11.09
N GLN A 206 9.72 7.64 12.10
CA GLN A 206 9.85 9.09 12.15
C GLN A 206 11.32 9.55 12.23
N ALA A 207 12.16 8.84 12.99
CA ALA A 207 13.60 9.13 13.09
C ALA A 207 14.32 8.94 11.74
N ALA A 208 13.83 8.05 10.89
CA ALA A 208 14.30 7.88 9.51
C ALA A 208 13.78 8.96 8.54
N GLY A 209 13.01 9.95 9.04
CA GLY A 209 12.44 11.05 8.25
C GLY A 209 11.25 10.64 7.38
N LYS A 210 10.61 9.50 7.67
CA LYS A 210 9.43 9.03 6.95
C LYS A 210 8.15 9.49 7.63
N GLY A 211 7.10 9.76 6.84
CA GLY A 211 5.76 9.96 7.34
C GLY A 211 5.13 8.65 7.84
N LEU A 212 4.14 8.80 8.70
CA LEU A 212 3.48 7.68 9.36
C LEU A 212 1.96 7.82 9.26
N VAL A 213 1.30 6.79 8.72
CA VAL A 213 -0.16 6.70 8.63
C VAL A 213 -0.63 5.58 9.53
N LEU A 214 -1.44 5.90 10.54
CA LEU A 214 -1.93 4.95 11.53
C LEU A 214 -3.46 4.91 11.54
N ILE A 215 -4.01 3.73 11.85
CA ILE A 215 -5.44 3.51 12.03
C ILE A 215 -5.67 3.04 13.49
N PRO A 216 -5.54 3.93 14.49
CA PRO A 216 -5.75 3.59 15.89
C PRO A 216 -7.23 3.61 16.25
N GLU A 217 -7.57 2.97 17.38
CA GLU A 217 -8.80 3.28 18.09
C GLU A 217 -8.69 4.65 18.78
N LYS A 218 -9.81 5.34 18.98
CA LYS A 218 -9.84 6.71 19.51
C LYS A 218 -9.15 6.89 20.87
N ASP A 219 -9.22 5.86 21.74
CA ASP A 219 -8.59 5.89 23.06
C ASP A 219 -7.06 5.71 23.03
N GLU A 220 -6.49 5.33 21.88
CA GLU A 220 -5.05 5.27 21.66
C GLU A 220 -4.45 6.62 21.23
N VAL A 221 -5.29 7.54 20.72
CA VAL A 221 -4.83 8.84 20.19
C VAL A 221 -3.99 9.62 21.21
N PRO A 222 -4.38 9.75 22.50
CA PRO A 222 -3.56 10.45 23.49
C PRO A 222 -2.16 9.85 23.62
N ILE A 223 -2.07 8.53 23.72
CA ILE A 223 -0.80 7.80 23.88
C ILE A 223 0.08 8.01 22.65
N LEU A 224 -0.47 7.92 21.44
CA LEU A 224 0.27 8.15 20.21
C LEU A 224 0.76 9.60 20.11
N MET A 225 -0.09 10.58 20.39
CA MET A 225 0.26 11.99 20.33
C MET A 225 1.30 12.42 21.38
N GLU A 226 1.33 11.77 22.54
CA GLU A 226 2.34 12.01 23.58
C GLU A 226 3.71 11.41 23.24
N ASN A 227 3.78 10.42 22.38
CA ASN A 227 5.00 9.66 22.11
C ASN A 227 5.54 9.83 20.69
N LEU A 228 4.76 10.40 19.77
CA LEU A 228 5.13 10.58 18.37
C LEU A 228 5.12 12.07 18.00
N SER A 229 6.04 12.49 17.13
CA SER A 229 5.97 13.81 16.54
C SER A 229 4.71 13.96 15.68
N HIS A 230 4.02 15.08 15.80
CA HIS A 230 2.88 15.40 14.92
C HIS A 230 3.30 15.64 13.46
N LYS A 231 4.58 15.92 13.21
CA LYS A 231 5.09 16.17 11.86
C LYS A 231 5.13 14.88 11.04
N GLY A 232 4.38 14.87 9.94
CA GLY A 232 4.26 13.71 9.07
C GLY A 232 3.44 12.55 9.69
N LEU A 233 2.66 12.82 10.74
CA LEU A 233 1.74 11.86 11.36
C LEU A 233 0.32 12.08 10.84
N HIS A 234 -0.28 11.02 10.29
CA HIS A 234 -1.68 10.95 9.87
C HIS A 234 -2.39 9.87 10.68
N LEU A 235 -3.40 10.26 11.44
CA LEU A 235 -4.24 9.34 12.21
C LEU A 235 -5.61 9.22 11.58
N ILE A 236 -6.05 8.00 11.31
CA ILE A 236 -7.38 7.66 10.78
C ILE A 236 -8.16 6.99 11.90
N VAL A 237 -9.13 7.70 12.47
CA VAL A 237 -9.91 7.21 13.60
C VAL A 237 -11.34 6.93 13.14
N ASN A 238 -11.72 5.66 13.07
CA ASN A 238 -12.99 5.21 12.49
C ASN A 238 -14.09 4.93 13.53
N ASP A 239 -13.76 4.89 14.82
CA ASP A 239 -14.66 4.48 15.91
C ASP A 239 -15.31 5.67 16.64
N VAL A 240 -15.39 6.83 15.99
CA VAL A 240 -16.08 8.04 16.51
C VAL A 240 -17.58 7.92 16.26
N SER A 241 -18.38 8.17 17.30
CA SER A 241 -19.82 7.94 17.28
C SER A 241 -20.65 9.21 17.01
N SER A 242 -20.05 10.40 17.08
CA SER A 242 -20.75 11.67 16.87
C SER A 242 -19.81 12.79 16.40
N PRO A 243 -20.33 13.84 15.74
CA PRO A 243 -19.54 15.02 15.39
C PRO A 243 -18.90 15.69 16.61
N GLN A 244 -19.58 15.75 17.75
CA GLN A 244 -19.04 16.34 18.98
C GLN A 244 -17.84 15.55 19.49
N GLU A 245 -17.91 14.23 19.48
CA GLU A 245 -16.78 13.37 19.88
C GLU A 245 -15.57 13.57 18.93
N ALA A 246 -15.83 13.71 17.63
CA ALA A 246 -14.77 14.00 16.66
C ALA A 246 -14.08 15.34 16.96
N GLU A 247 -14.84 16.39 17.21
CA GLU A 247 -14.30 17.70 17.57
C GLU A 247 -13.53 17.69 18.89
N ASP A 248 -14.01 16.95 19.88
CA ASP A 248 -13.31 16.81 21.18
C ASP A 248 -11.97 16.08 21.01
N LEU A 249 -11.96 15.03 20.18
CA LEU A 249 -10.73 14.29 19.86
C LEU A 249 -9.73 15.15 19.08
N LEU A 250 -10.18 15.96 18.12
CA LEU A 250 -9.33 16.89 17.37
C LEU A 250 -8.69 17.92 18.32
N ARG A 251 -9.49 18.54 19.20
CA ARG A 251 -8.98 19.49 20.21
C ARG A 251 -7.95 18.85 21.15
N LEU A 252 -8.16 17.59 21.53
CA LEU A 252 -7.21 16.86 22.35
C LEU A 252 -5.91 16.60 21.59
N ALA A 253 -5.99 16.13 20.34
CA ALA A 253 -4.81 15.91 19.50
C ALA A 253 -4.02 17.21 19.27
N GLU A 254 -4.70 18.33 18.96
CA GLU A 254 -4.06 19.64 18.82
C GLU A 254 -3.32 20.08 20.09
N LYS A 255 -3.91 19.86 21.28
CA LYS A 255 -3.29 20.19 22.56
C LYS A 255 -2.04 19.37 22.86
N LEU A 256 -1.99 18.12 22.39
CA LEU A 256 -0.89 17.18 22.61
C LEU A 256 0.18 17.25 21.52
N ALA A 257 -0.07 17.95 20.40
CA ALA A 257 0.88 18.09 19.30
C ALA A 257 2.16 18.81 19.73
N HIS A 258 3.34 18.22 19.47
CA HIS A 258 4.67 18.75 19.80
C HIS A 258 5.70 18.48 18.70
#